data_e19b74192419742711027a7dd31e5581
#
_entry.id   e19b74192419742711027a7dd31e5581
#
_cell.length_a   1.000
_cell.length_b   1.000
_cell.length_c   1.000
_cell.angle_alpha   90.00
_cell.angle_beta   90.00
_cell.angle_gamma   90.00
#
_symmetry.space_group_name_H-M   'P 1'
#
loop_
_entity.id
_entity.type
_entity.pdbx_description
1 polymer ?
#
loop_
_entity_poly.entity_id
_entity_poly.type
_entity_poly.pdbx_seq_one_letter_code
_entity_poly.pdbx_strand_id
1 'polypeptide(L)'
;MGKRIVVKVGSNVLTREDGKLDVTRMSAIVDQIVWLRKHDYEVILVSSGAVAAGRAELHVDHHLDSVEQRQLFSAIGQVKLVGLYYNLFRESKIKIGQVLNRKKNFGANEQQKK
;
A
#
# COMPACT_ATOMS: atom_id res chain seq x y z
N MET A 1 15.29 7.41 21.49
CA MET A 1 14.00 6.93 21.10
C MET A 1 13.32 7.82 20.09
N GLY A 2 12.93 7.26 19.01
CA GLY A 2 12.33 8.01 17.92
C GLY A 2 10.84 8.26 18.14
N LYS A 3 10.35 9.23 17.41
CA LYS A 3 8.93 9.47 17.33
C LYS A 3 8.31 8.56 16.27
N ARG A 4 7.03 8.30 16.43
CA ARG A 4 6.28 7.51 15.45
C ARG A 4 5.51 8.44 14.52
N ILE A 5 5.63 8.17 13.22
CA ILE A 5 4.96 8.96 12.20
C ILE A 5 4.12 8.00 11.35
N VAL A 6 2.88 8.42 11.06
CA VAL A 6 2.02 7.71 10.14
C VAL A 6 1.98 8.49 8.83
N VAL A 7 2.36 7.84 7.76
CA VAL A 7 2.33 8.43 6.42
C VAL A 7 1.21 7.76 5.63
N LYS A 8 0.23 8.54 5.21
CA LYS A 8 -0.87 8.03 4.38
C LYS A 8 -0.66 8.46 2.94
N VAL A 9 -0.76 7.49 2.04
CA VAL A 9 -0.60 7.74 0.62
C VAL A 9 -1.84 7.20 -0.10
N GLY A 10 -2.61 8.10 -0.68
CA GLY A 10 -3.82 7.72 -1.40
C GLY A 10 -3.54 7.20 -2.79
N SER A 11 -4.53 6.51 -3.35
CA SER A 11 -4.38 5.90 -4.67
C SER A 11 -4.12 6.92 -5.77
N ASN A 12 -4.72 8.10 -5.67
CA ASN A 12 -4.49 9.14 -6.69
C ASN A 12 -3.04 9.62 -6.74
N VAL A 13 -2.34 9.53 -5.61
CA VAL A 13 -0.93 9.89 -5.55
C VAL A 13 -0.08 8.83 -6.24
N LEU A 14 -0.48 7.57 -6.14
CA LEU A 14 0.33 6.45 -6.60
C LEU A 14 0.01 5.97 -7.99
N THR A 15 -1.05 6.48 -8.61
CA THR A 15 -1.44 6.02 -9.95
C THR A 15 -1.21 7.10 -10.98
N ARG A 16 -0.77 6.65 -12.14
CA ARG A 16 -0.63 7.50 -13.31
C ARG A 16 -1.97 7.61 -14.04
N GLU A 17 -2.02 8.49 -15.03
CA GLU A 17 -3.23 8.66 -15.84
C GLU A 17 -3.65 7.38 -16.54
N ASP A 18 -2.69 6.53 -16.88
CA ASP A 18 -2.98 5.25 -17.52
C ASP A 18 -3.46 4.17 -16.54
N GLY A 19 -3.62 4.52 -15.27
CA GLY A 19 -4.09 3.59 -14.24
C GLY A 19 -3.01 2.72 -13.63
N LYS A 20 -1.79 2.79 -14.13
CA LYS A 20 -0.68 2.00 -13.59
C LYS A 20 -0.04 2.70 -12.41
N LEU A 21 0.66 1.93 -11.59
CA LEU A 21 1.38 2.52 -10.47
C LEU A 21 2.51 3.42 -10.94
N ASP A 22 2.65 4.55 -10.27
CA ASP A 22 3.71 5.51 -10.55
C ASP A 22 4.92 5.17 -9.70
N VAL A 23 5.82 4.37 -10.26
CA VAL A 23 7.00 3.88 -9.53
C VAL A 23 7.94 5.03 -9.17
N THR A 24 8.03 6.04 -10.02
CA THR A 24 8.85 7.23 -9.72
C THR A 24 8.35 7.93 -8.47
N ARG A 25 7.05 8.09 -8.36
CA ARG A 25 6.47 8.71 -7.16
C ARG A 25 6.64 7.83 -5.94
N MET A 26 6.47 6.52 -6.09
CA MET A 26 6.71 5.58 -4.99
C MET A 26 8.15 5.65 -4.52
N SER A 27 9.09 5.74 -5.44
CA SER A 27 10.50 5.86 -5.12
C SER A 27 10.79 7.12 -4.32
N ALA A 28 10.19 8.25 -4.70
CA ALA A 28 10.34 9.50 -3.98
C ALA A 28 9.81 9.40 -2.55
N ILE A 29 8.67 8.74 -2.38
CA ILE A 29 8.08 8.52 -1.05
C ILE A 29 8.99 7.63 -0.21
N VAL A 30 9.51 6.57 -0.80
CA VAL A 30 10.43 5.65 -0.12
C VAL A 30 11.68 6.39 0.34
N ASP A 31 12.23 7.27 -0.50
CA ASP A 31 13.40 8.06 -0.12
C ASP A 31 13.13 8.92 1.11
N GLN A 32 11.96 9.53 1.18
CA GLN A 32 11.56 10.31 2.34
C GLN A 32 11.43 9.46 3.60
N ILE A 33 10.86 8.26 3.46
CA ILE A 33 10.73 7.35 4.59
C ILE A 33 12.09 6.86 5.06
N VAL A 34 13.00 6.58 4.14
CA VAL A 34 14.38 6.19 4.47
C VAL A 34 15.04 7.30 5.28
N TRP A 35 14.87 8.54 4.84
CA TRP A 35 15.41 9.68 5.56
C TRP A 35 14.87 9.73 7.00
N LEU A 36 13.57 9.57 7.15
CA LEU A 36 12.94 9.56 8.48
C LEU A 36 13.50 8.45 9.35
N ARG A 37 13.65 7.26 8.80
CA ARG A 37 14.19 6.13 9.55
C ARG A 37 15.63 6.38 10.00
N LYS A 38 16.42 7.02 9.16
CA LYS A 38 17.80 7.36 9.52
C LYS A 38 17.89 8.43 10.59
N HIS A 39 16.82 9.19 10.77
CA HIS A 39 16.73 10.22 11.80
C HIS A 39 15.91 9.75 12.99
N ASP A 40 15.85 8.46 13.17
CA ASP A 40 15.30 7.83 14.37
C ASP A 40 13.78 7.94 14.49
N TYR A 41 13.10 8.09 13.37
CA TYR A 41 11.65 8.02 13.35
C TYR A 41 11.18 6.60 13.06
N GLU A 42 10.13 6.19 13.76
CA GLU A 42 9.41 4.98 13.46
C GLU A 42 8.28 5.33 12.49
N VAL A 43 8.21 4.65 11.36
CA VAL A 43 7.26 5.02 10.31
C VAL A 43 6.28 3.90 10.05
N ILE A 44 5.01 4.28 10.05
CA ILE A 44 3.92 3.41 9.60
C ILE A 44 3.42 3.99 8.28
N LEU A 45 3.54 3.21 7.22
CA LEU A 45 3.10 3.63 5.89
C LEU A 45 1.75 2.99 5.58
N VAL A 46 0.75 3.83 5.39
CA VAL A 46 -0.58 3.38 4.97
C VAL A 46 -0.72 3.76 3.50
N SER A 47 -0.73 2.77 2.64
CA SER A 47 -0.73 3.01 1.21
C SER A 47 -1.95 2.39 0.55
N SER A 48 -2.61 3.17 -0.29
CA SER A 48 -3.67 2.72 -1.16
C SER A 48 -3.09 2.36 -2.53
N GLY A 49 -3.93 1.89 -3.43
CA GLY A 49 -3.49 1.63 -4.79
C GLY A 49 -3.49 0.15 -5.17
N ALA A 50 -3.86 -0.74 -4.24
CA ALA A 50 -3.88 -2.17 -4.53
C ALA A 50 -4.87 -2.51 -5.67
N VAL A 51 -6.04 -1.89 -5.67
CA VAL A 51 -7.03 -2.13 -6.72
C VAL A 51 -6.48 -1.71 -8.08
N ALA A 52 -5.88 -0.53 -8.14
CA ALA A 52 -5.30 -0.04 -9.39
C ALA A 52 -4.16 -0.93 -9.88
N ALA A 53 -3.31 -1.39 -8.96
CA ALA A 53 -2.22 -2.29 -9.29
C ALA A 53 -2.74 -3.63 -9.84
N GLY A 54 -3.79 -4.16 -9.21
CA GLY A 54 -4.38 -5.41 -9.67
C GLY A 54 -5.08 -5.26 -11.02
N ARG A 55 -5.75 -4.14 -11.21
CA ARG A 55 -6.44 -3.86 -12.48
C ARG A 55 -5.44 -3.77 -13.63
N ALA A 56 -4.24 -3.27 -13.37
CA ALA A 56 -3.20 -3.19 -14.38
C ALA A 56 -2.59 -4.56 -14.71
N GLU A 57 -2.66 -5.50 -13.78
CA GLU A 57 -2.06 -6.82 -13.96
C GLU A 57 -3.01 -7.84 -14.58
N LEU A 58 -4.30 -7.64 -14.45
CA LEU A 58 -5.27 -8.69 -14.73
C LEU A 58 -6.45 -8.17 -15.53
N HIS A 59 -6.74 -8.86 -16.63
CA HIS A 59 -8.00 -8.67 -17.33
C HIS A 59 -9.02 -9.61 -16.72
N VAL A 60 -10.11 -9.03 -16.25
CA VAL A 60 -11.15 -9.79 -15.59
C VAL A 60 -12.33 -9.97 -16.54
N ASP A 61 -12.83 -11.18 -16.60
CA ASP A 61 -14.00 -11.53 -17.36
C ASP A 61 -15.23 -10.83 -16.81
N HIS A 62 -16.24 -10.62 -17.65
CA HIS A 62 -17.46 -9.92 -17.29
C HIS A 62 -18.36 -10.69 -16.34
N HIS A 63 -17.97 -11.89 -15.93
CA HIS A 63 -18.77 -12.72 -15.04
C HIS A 63 -18.82 -12.21 -13.62
N LEU A 64 -17.84 -11.40 -13.22
CA LEU A 64 -17.79 -10.92 -11.85
C LEU A 64 -18.51 -9.60 -11.71
N ASP A 65 -19.23 -9.42 -10.63
CA ASP A 65 -19.83 -8.11 -10.34
C ASP A 65 -18.74 -7.13 -9.87
N SER A 66 -19.13 -5.88 -9.65
CA SER A 66 -18.17 -4.84 -9.31
C SER A 66 -17.48 -5.08 -7.97
N VAL A 67 -18.19 -5.67 -7.02
CA VAL A 67 -17.60 -5.98 -5.69
C VAL A 67 -16.58 -7.10 -5.83
N GLU A 68 -16.94 -8.16 -6.54
CA GLU A 68 -16.03 -9.29 -6.76
C GLU A 68 -14.78 -8.87 -7.52
N GLN A 69 -14.95 -8.05 -8.57
CA GLN A 69 -13.81 -7.52 -9.33
C GLN A 69 -12.89 -6.72 -8.44
N ARG A 70 -13.45 -5.86 -7.60
CA ARG A 70 -12.68 -5.02 -6.71
C ARG A 70 -11.89 -5.85 -5.70
N GLN A 71 -12.51 -6.88 -5.15
CA GLN A 71 -11.84 -7.78 -4.22
C GLN A 71 -10.69 -8.52 -4.90
N LEU A 72 -10.91 -8.99 -6.12
CA LEU A 72 -9.89 -9.69 -6.88
C LEU A 72 -8.73 -8.76 -7.22
N PHE A 73 -9.02 -7.56 -7.71
CA PHE A 73 -7.98 -6.59 -8.03
C PHE A 73 -7.20 -6.20 -6.78
N SER A 74 -7.89 -6.05 -5.66
CA SER A 74 -7.23 -5.70 -4.41
C SER A 74 -6.30 -6.81 -3.95
N ALA A 75 -6.74 -8.06 -4.04
CA ALA A 75 -5.92 -9.19 -3.61
C ALA A 75 -4.65 -9.33 -4.45
N ILE A 76 -4.79 -9.26 -5.77
CA ILE A 76 -3.67 -9.40 -6.69
C ILE A 76 -2.78 -8.17 -6.61
N GLY A 77 -3.38 -6.99 -6.59
CA GLY A 77 -2.66 -5.75 -6.56
C GLY A 77 -1.90 -5.52 -5.28
N GLN A 78 -2.39 -6.06 -4.16
CA GLN A 78 -1.70 -5.92 -2.89
C GLN A 78 -0.34 -6.61 -2.92
N VAL A 79 -0.28 -7.79 -3.52
CA VAL A 79 1.01 -8.50 -3.67
C VAL A 79 1.97 -7.65 -4.49
N LYS A 80 1.50 -7.08 -5.58
CA LYS A 80 2.34 -6.25 -6.43
C LYS A 80 2.79 -4.99 -5.71
N LEU A 81 1.87 -4.32 -5.03
CA LEU A 81 2.16 -3.07 -4.34
C LEU A 81 3.21 -3.28 -3.25
N VAL A 82 3.02 -4.29 -2.42
CA VAL A 82 3.97 -4.61 -1.35
C VAL A 82 5.31 -5.03 -1.94
N GLY A 83 5.28 -5.80 -3.02
CA GLY A 83 6.51 -6.22 -3.69
C GLY A 83 7.32 -5.05 -4.22
N LEU A 84 6.65 -4.05 -4.78
CA LEU A 84 7.33 -2.84 -5.25
C LEU A 84 7.94 -2.07 -4.10
N TYR A 85 7.20 -1.88 -3.01
CA TYR A 85 7.76 -1.22 -1.83
C TYR A 85 8.94 -2.01 -1.27
N TYR A 86 8.82 -3.31 -1.20
CA TYR A 86 9.90 -4.16 -0.70
C TYR A 86 11.17 -3.96 -1.52
N ASN A 87 11.04 -3.96 -2.84
CA ASN A 87 12.19 -3.77 -3.72
C ASN A 87 12.80 -2.38 -3.57
N LEU A 88 11.97 -1.36 -3.42
CA LEU A 88 12.45 0.01 -3.26
C LEU A 88 13.18 0.22 -1.94
N PHE A 89 12.74 -0.44 -0.87
CA PHE A 89 13.39 -0.32 0.44
C PHE A 89 14.63 -1.21 0.58
N ARG A 90 14.76 -2.21 -0.26
CA ARG A 90 15.80 -3.24 -0.09
C ARG A 90 17.21 -2.67 -0.06
N GLU A 91 17.50 -1.71 -0.93
CA GLU A 91 18.83 -1.12 -1.01
C GLU A 91 19.20 -0.35 0.24
N SER A 92 18.23 0.14 0.95
CA SER A 92 18.43 0.91 2.19
C SER A 92 18.57 0.02 3.41
N LYS A 93 18.45 -1.30 3.23
CA LYS A 93 18.54 -2.29 4.30
C LYS A 93 17.47 -2.10 5.38
N ILE A 94 16.37 -1.47 5.00
CA ILE A 94 15.23 -1.30 5.89
C ILE A 94 14.29 -2.48 5.68
N LYS A 95 13.94 -3.13 6.78
CA LYS A 95 12.99 -4.23 6.74
C LYS A 95 11.58 -3.70 6.81
N ILE A 96 10.71 -4.29 6.01
CA ILE A 96 9.31 -3.93 6.02
C ILE A 96 8.45 -5.12 6.39
N GLY A 97 7.33 -4.84 7.00
CA GLY A 97 6.31 -5.83 7.26
C GLY A 97 4.98 -5.30 6.80
N GLN A 98 4.04 -6.18 6.65
CA GLN A 98 2.71 -5.81 6.19
C GLN A 98 1.68 -6.10 7.26
N VAL A 99 0.80 -5.13 7.47
CA VAL A 99 -0.38 -5.32 8.31
C VAL A 99 -1.60 -5.16 7.42
N LEU A 100 -2.44 -6.17 7.39
CA LEU A 100 -3.68 -6.13 6.63
C LEU A 100 -4.80 -5.61 7.51
N ASN A 101 -5.36 -4.46 7.10
CA ASN A 101 -6.52 -3.90 7.76
C ASN A 101 -7.71 -3.99 6.83
N ARG A 102 -8.72 -4.71 7.25
CA ARG A 102 -9.97 -4.79 6.52
C ARG A 102 -11.01 -3.97 7.26
N LYS A 103 -11.97 -3.48 6.51
CA LYS A 103 -13.06 -2.70 7.09
C LYS A 103 -13.73 -3.44 8.24
N LYS A 104 -13.89 -4.75 8.09
CA LYS A 104 -14.46 -5.59 9.13
C LYS A 104 -13.61 -5.58 10.40
N ASN A 105 -12.28 -5.54 10.25
CA ASN A 105 -11.39 -5.50 11.41
C ASN A 105 -11.53 -4.19 12.17
N PHE A 106 -11.70 -3.09 11.46
CA PHE A 106 -11.93 -1.80 12.12
C PHE A 106 -13.21 -1.83 12.93
N GLY A 107 -14.28 -2.36 12.36
CA GLY A 107 -15.54 -2.50 13.08
C GLY A 107 -15.40 -3.39 14.29
N ALA A 108 -14.71 -4.51 14.15
CA ALA A 108 -14.48 -5.42 15.26
C ALA A 108 -13.67 -4.75 16.37
N ASN A 109 -12.64 -3.98 15.99
CA ASN A 109 -11.83 -3.27 16.97
C ASN A 109 -12.64 -2.27 17.75
N GLU A 110 -13.52 -1.55 17.10
CA GLU A 110 -14.40 -0.62 17.78
C GLU A 110 -15.30 -1.34 18.77
N GLN A 111 -15.80 -2.48 18.43
CA GLN A 111 -16.61 -3.29 19.29
C GLN A 111 -15.82 -3.88 20.44
N GLN A 112 -14.59 -4.27 20.16
CA GLN A 112 -13.73 -4.88 21.17
C GLN A 112 -13.27 -3.92 22.25
N LYS A 113 -13.32 -2.65 21.96
CA LYS A 113 -12.98 -1.63 22.96
C LYS A 113 -13.97 -1.60 24.11
N LYS A 114 -15.08 -2.24 23.96
CA LYS A 114 -16.10 -2.28 25.00
C LYS A 114 -15.77 -3.27 26.12
#